data_a2b40d446c48dc58389e59bd5b9c0f23
#
_entry.id   a2b40d446c48dc58389e59bd5b9c0f23
#
_cell.length_a   1.000
_cell.length_b   1.000
_cell.length_c   1.000
_cell.angle_alpha   90.00
_cell.angle_beta   90.00
_cell.angle_gamma   90.00
#
_symmetry.space_group_name_H-M   'P 1'
#
loop_
_entity.id
_entity.type
_entity.pdbx_description
1 polymer ?
#
loop_
_entity_poly.entity_id
_entity_poly.type
_entity_poly.pdbx_seq_one_letter_code
_entity_poly.pdbx_strand_id
1 'polypeptide(L)'
;MLQRLFQIRRGESTRAVLLFSYLFLVIASSVVTRTTRDALFLHEYGAARLPYAELASALSVGAVMAVYLRLSRRLGLQSLLMGTLLIVAAMSAGFWALSWSAAPSWMLPVLYVWASVWGVLIPAQVWTLANHVVTTREAKR
;
A
#
# COMPACT_ATOMS: atom_id res chain seq x y z
N MET A 1 7.68 -3.76 -38.78
CA MET A 1 8.76 -3.16 -37.94
C MET A 1 8.40 -3.09 -36.47
N LEU A 2 7.13 -2.93 -36.06
CA LEU A 2 6.66 -2.90 -34.66
C LEU A 2 6.69 -4.26 -33.96
N GLN A 3 6.61 -5.38 -34.66
CA GLN A 3 6.64 -6.73 -34.05
C GLN A 3 8.02 -7.15 -33.51
N ARG A 4 9.10 -6.44 -33.80
CA ARG A 4 10.44 -6.70 -33.26
C ARG A 4 10.70 -6.00 -31.94
N LEU A 5 9.89 -5.00 -31.56
CA LEU A 5 10.02 -4.27 -30.28
C LEU A 5 9.36 -5.01 -29.11
N PHE A 6 8.44 -5.94 -29.40
CA PHE A 6 7.77 -6.75 -28.37
C PHE A 6 7.98 -8.24 -28.67
N GLN A 7 9.19 -8.75 -28.47
CA GLN A 7 9.41 -10.21 -28.44
C GLN A 7 8.85 -10.80 -27.14
N ILE A 8 7.54 -10.66 -26.94
CA ILE A 8 6.84 -11.25 -25.80
C ILE A 8 6.50 -12.69 -26.17
N ARG A 9 7.15 -13.67 -25.56
CA ARG A 9 6.77 -15.07 -25.67
C ARG A 9 5.35 -15.28 -25.13
N ARG A 10 4.58 -16.17 -25.78
CA ARG A 10 3.26 -16.60 -25.27
C ARG A 10 3.43 -17.14 -23.85
N GLY A 11 2.99 -16.38 -22.84
CA GLY A 11 3.17 -16.63 -21.40
C GLY A 11 3.83 -15.49 -20.64
N GLU A 12 4.72 -14.71 -21.24
CA GLU A 12 5.28 -13.48 -20.65
C GLU A 12 4.25 -12.34 -20.66
N SER A 13 3.43 -12.27 -21.72
CA SER A 13 2.36 -11.24 -21.84
C SER A 13 1.33 -11.37 -20.72
N THR A 14 0.91 -12.56 -20.37
CA THR A 14 -0.06 -12.78 -19.29
C THR A 14 0.51 -12.34 -17.94
N ARG A 15 1.77 -12.67 -17.66
CA ARG A 15 2.45 -12.25 -16.43
C ARG A 15 2.63 -10.73 -16.39
N ALA A 16 3.03 -10.11 -17.52
CA ALA A 16 3.18 -8.68 -17.61
C ALA A 16 1.85 -7.94 -17.42
N VAL A 17 0.76 -8.42 -18.03
CA VAL A 17 -0.59 -7.84 -17.87
C VAL A 17 -1.07 -7.98 -16.42
N LEU A 18 -0.89 -9.16 -15.80
CA LEU A 18 -1.27 -9.36 -14.40
C LEU A 18 -0.49 -8.43 -13.46
N LEU A 19 0.81 -8.29 -13.68
CA LEU A 19 1.68 -7.44 -12.87
C LEU A 19 1.34 -5.97 -13.07
N PHE A 20 1.07 -5.55 -14.30
CA PHE A 20 0.60 -4.21 -14.62
C PHE A 20 -0.77 -3.92 -13.97
N SER A 21 -1.73 -4.83 -14.11
CA SER A 21 -3.05 -4.68 -13.51
C SER A 21 -2.98 -4.59 -11.98
N TYR A 22 -2.12 -5.40 -11.37
CA TYR A 22 -1.89 -5.37 -9.93
C TYR A 22 -1.27 -4.04 -9.49
N LEU A 23 -0.22 -3.56 -10.17
CA LEU A 23 0.39 -2.25 -9.91
C LEU A 23 -0.62 -1.12 -10.09
N PHE A 24 -1.39 -1.14 -11.17
CA PHE A 24 -2.42 -0.14 -11.44
C PHE A 24 -3.46 -0.09 -10.32
N LEU A 25 -3.99 -1.24 -9.89
CA LEU A 25 -4.97 -1.31 -8.81
C LEU A 25 -4.40 -0.82 -7.47
N VAL A 26 -3.16 -1.16 -7.15
CA VAL A 26 -2.50 -0.70 -5.93
C VAL A 26 -2.31 0.81 -5.94
N ILE A 27 -1.84 1.38 -7.05
CA ILE A 27 -1.64 2.83 -7.17
C ILE A 27 -2.99 3.56 -7.12
N ALA A 28 -3.98 3.10 -7.87
CA ALA A 28 -5.32 3.69 -7.88
C ALA A 28 -5.95 3.67 -6.48
N SER A 29 -5.91 2.53 -5.80
CA SER A 29 -6.40 2.40 -4.42
C SER A 29 -5.66 3.32 -3.45
N SER A 30 -4.34 3.45 -3.59
CA SER A 30 -3.53 4.34 -2.76
C SER A 30 -3.90 5.81 -2.95
N VAL A 31 -4.13 6.23 -4.20
CA VAL A 31 -4.54 7.61 -4.51
C VAL A 31 -5.92 7.89 -3.91
N VAL A 32 -6.90 7.01 -4.15
CA VAL A 32 -8.26 7.16 -3.60
C VAL A 32 -8.23 7.22 -2.07
N THR A 33 -7.51 6.29 -1.43
CA THR A 33 -7.40 6.25 0.03
C THR A 33 -6.79 7.52 0.59
N ARG A 34 -5.71 8.03 -0.03
CA ARG A 34 -5.05 9.27 0.38
C ARG A 34 -5.98 10.46 0.24
N THR A 35 -6.63 10.63 -0.90
CA THR A 35 -7.55 11.74 -1.15
C THR A 35 -8.72 11.71 -0.19
N THR A 36 -9.31 10.53 0.04
CA THR A 36 -10.45 10.38 0.95
C THR A 36 -10.07 10.69 2.40
N ARG A 37 -8.92 10.19 2.89
CA ARG A 37 -8.47 10.46 4.25
C ARG A 37 -8.21 11.95 4.47
N ASP A 38 -7.56 12.62 3.48
CA ASP A 38 -7.23 14.04 3.57
C ASP A 38 -8.51 14.89 3.58
N ALA A 39 -9.48 14.56 2.73
CA ALA A 39 -10.77 15.22 2.69
C ALA A 39 -11.55 15.08 4.00
N LEU A 40 -11.63 13.86 4.54
CA LEU A 40 -12.30 13.58 5.82
C LEU A 40 -11.63 14.32 6.99
N PHE A 41 -10.30 14.29 7.03
CA PHE A 41 -9.55 14.95 8.10
C PHE A 41 -9.70 16.48 8.04
N LEU A 42 -9.62 17.06 6.85
CA LEU A 42 -9.80 18.50 6.65
C LEU A 42 -11.21 18.96 6.99
N HIS A 43 -12.22 18.16 6.65
CA HIS A 43 -13.61 18.45 6.97
C HIS A 43 -13.86 18.53 8.48
N GLU A 44 -13.31 17.60 9.26
CA GLU A 44 -13.58 17.49 10.70
C GLU A 44 -12.64 18.38 11.54
N TYR A 45 -11.35 18.44 11.19
CA TYR A 45 -10.33 19.08 12.04
C TYR A 45 -9.77 20.38 11.50
N GLY A 46 -10.06 20.73 10.24
CA GLY A 46 -9.54 21.90 9.55
C GLY A 46 -8.06 21.85 9.20
N ALA A 47 -7.61 22.77 8.36
CA ALA A 47 -6.26 22.80 7.81
C ALA A 47 -5.15 23.02 8.86
N ALA A 48 -5.45 23.74 9.96
CA ALA A 48 -4.46 24.04 11.00
C ALA A 48 -3.90 22.83 11.72
N ARG A 49 -4.64 21.69 11.77
CA ARG A 49 -4.21 20.44 12.41
C ARG A 49 -3.51 19.47 11.46
N LEU A 50 -3.57 19.71 10.16
CA LEU A 50 -2.98 18.83 9.14
C LEU A 50 -1.47 18.59 9.33
N PRO A 51 -0.63 19.61 9.63
CA PRO A 51 0.81 19.39 9.82
C PRO A 51 1.12 18.42 10.97
N TYR A 52 0.32 18.42 12.03
CA TYR A 52 0.51 17.50 13.16
C TYR A 52 0.14 16.07 12.78
N ALA A 53 -0.92 15.88 12.00
CA ALA A 53 -1.32 14.58 11.48
C ALA A 53 -0.27 14.01 10.51
N GLU A 54 0.31 14.86 9.66
CA GLU A 54 1.39 14.45 8.75
C GLU A 54 2.67 14.08 9.52
N LEU A 55 3.04 14.85 10.55
CA LEU A 55 4.18 14.51 11.40
C LEU A 55 3.98 13.18 12.13
N ALA A 56 2.81 12.97 12.72
CA ALA A 56 2.45 11.71 13.37
C ALA A 56 2.49 10.53 12.39
N SER A 57 2.00 10.75 11.15
CA SER A 57 2.05 9.77 10.07
C SER A 57 3.49 9.44 9.67
N ALA A 58 4.34 10.43 9.48
CA ALA A 58 5.74 10.24 9.11
C ALA A 58 6.51 9.43 10.16
N LEU A 59 6.33 9.74 11.45
CA LEU A 59 6.93 9.00 12.56
C LEU A 59 6.43 7.56 12.60
N SER A 60 5.12 7.35 12.42
CA SER A 60 4.50 6.02 12.41
C SER A 60 4.97 5.18 11.23
N VAL A 61 5.06 5.76 10.03
CA VAL A 61 5.62 5.11 8.83
C VAL A 61 7.05 4.67 9.10
N GLY A 62 7.90 5.56 9.67
CA GLY A 62 9.29 5.23 9.99
C GLY A 62 9.39 4.06 10.98
N ALA A 63 8.60 4.07 12.05
CA ALA A 63 8.57 3.00 13.05
C ALA A 63 8.11 1.67 12.43
N VAL A 64 7.01 1.67 11.68
CA VAL A 64 6.48 0.46 11.03
C VAL A 64 7.46 -0.08 10.00
N MET A 65 8.12 0.78 9.21
CA MET A 65 9.14 0.35 8.25
C MET A 65 10.35 -0.28 8.95
N ALA A 66 10.78 0.26 10.08
CA ALA A 66 11.87 -0.35 10.87
C ALA A 66 11.50 -1.76 11.37
N VAL A 67 10.26 -1.94 11.85
CA VAL A 67 9.74 -3.25 12.25
C VAL A 67 9.62 -4.19 11.05
N TYR A 68 9.07 -3.70 9.95
CA TYR A 68 8.90 -4.46 8.70
C TYR A 68 10.25 -4.97 8.18
N LEU A 69 11.29 -4.13 8.14
CA LEU A 69 12.64 -4.51 7.71
C LEU A 69 13.28 -5.56 8.64
N ARG A 70 13.02 -5.49 9.95
CA ARG A 70 13.47 -6.54 10.89
C ARG A 70 12.76 -7.86 10.64
N LEU A 71 11.45 -7.79 10.38
CA LEU A 71 10.61 -8.97 10.15
C LEU A 71 10.91 -9.63 8.80
N SER A 72 11.20 -8.84 7.76
CA SER A 72 11.55 -9.34 6.42
C SER A 72 12.87 -10.14 6.39
N ARG A 73 13.75 -9.92 7.38
CA ARG A 73 14.98 -10.71 7.53
C ARG A 73 14.74 -12.10 8.17
N ARG A 74 13.59 -12.28 8.82
CA ARG A 74 13.25 -13.51 9.55
C ARG A 74 12.18 -14.34 8.86
N LEU A 75 11.29 -13.69 8.14
CA LEU A 75 10.15 -14.33 7.48
C LEU A 75 10.35 -14.36 5.96
N GLY A 76 9.85 -15.43 5.33
CA GLY A 76 9.79 -15.51 3.87
C GLY A 76 8.87 -14.44 3.29
N LEU A 77 9.18 -13.97 2.07
CA LEU A 77 8.43 -12.91 1.38
C LEU A 77 6.92 -13.22 1.31
N GLN A 78 6.56 -14.47 1.03
CA GLN A 78 5.16 -14.89 0.93
C GLN A 78 4.40 -14.74 2.26
N SER A 79 5.01 -15.19 3.37
CA SER A 79 4.40 -15.05 4.71
C SER A 79 4.24 -13.60 5.11
N LEU A 80 5.21 -12.76 4.75
CA LEU A 80 5.19 -11.34 5.03
C LEU A 80 4.07 -10.64 4.25
N LEU A 81 3.92 -10.94 2.96
CA LEU A 81 2.85 -10.40 2.11
C LEU A 81 1.46 -10.82 2.61
N MET A 82 1.29 -12.11 2.91
CA MET A 82 0.02 -12.63 3.43
C MET A 82 -0.33 -12.01 4.78
N GLY A 83 0.64 -11.92 5.69
CA GLY A 83 0.45 -11.31 7.01
C GLY A 83 0.04 -9.83 6.92
N THR A 84 0.70 -9.06 6.06
CA THR A 84 0.35 -7.64 5.87
C THR A 84 -1.03 -7.46 5.26
N LEU A 85 -1.41 -8.27 4.26
CA LEU A 85 -2.74 -8.21 3.64
C LEU A 85 -3.84 -8.57 4.64
N LEU A 86 -3.62 -9.59 5.49
CA LEU A 86 -4.57 -9.96 6.53
C LEU A 86 -4.73 -8.84 7.57
N ILE A 87 -3.65 -8.20 7.99
CA ILE A 87 -3.71 -7.07 8.93
C ILE A 87 -4.48 -5.90 8.31
N VAL A 88 -4.20 -5.55 7.05
CA VAL A 88 -4.92 -4.49 6.34
C VAL A 88 -6.41 -4.82 6.23
N ALA A 89 -6.75 -6.03 5.83
CA ALA A 89 -8.15 -6.45 5.71
C ALA A 89 -8.88 -6.43 7.06
N ALA A 90 -8.26 -6.97 8.12
CA ALA A 90 -8.85 -6.99 9.46
C ALA A 90 -9.05 -5.58 10.03
N MET A 91 -8.07 -4.69 9.88
CA MET A 91 -8.20 -3.30 10.34
C MET A 91 -9.22 -2.52 9.52
N SER A 92 -9.28 -2.72 8.19
CA SER A 92 -10.31 -2.11 7.33
C SER A 92 -11.71 -2.55 7.75
N ALA A 93 -11.90 -3.84 8.00
CA ALA A 93 -13.17 -4.37 8.49
C ALA A 93 -13.52 -3.80 9.88
N GLY A 94 -12.52 -3.63 10.76
CA GLY A 94 -12.69 -2.99 12.06
C GLY A 94 -13.14 -1.54 11.96
N PHE A 95 -12.49 -0.73 11.13
CA PHE A 95 -12.92 0.66 10.87
C PHE A 95 -14.32 0.74 10.26
N TRP A 96 -14.64 -0.16 9.33
CA TRP A 96 -15.96 -0.25 8.74
C TRP A 96 -17.03 -0.58 9.78
N ALA A 97 -16.78 -1.57 10.64
CA ALA A 97 -17.70 -1.92 11.71
C ALA A 97 -17.89 -0.79 12.73
N LEU A 98 -16.82 -0.08 13.09
CA LEU A 98 -16.87 1.09 13.97
C LEU A 98 -17.63 2.27 13.36
N SER A 99 -17.62 2.43 12.03
CA SER A 99 -18.37 3.51 11.37
C SER A 99 -19.88 3.38 11.45
N TRP A 100 -20.40 2.17 11.74
CA TRP A 100 -21.83 1.91 11.93
C TRP A 100 -22.32 2.27 13.35
N SER A 101 -21.41 2.33 14.31
CA SER A 101 -21.67 2.88 15.64
C SER A 101 -21.35 4.38 15.65
N ALA A 102 -21.70 5.10 16.72
CA ALA A 102 -21.29 6.50 16.86
C ALA A 102 -19.75 6.57 16.78
N ALA A 103 -19.24 7.00 15.63
CA ALA A 103 -17.79 7.02 15.36
C ALA A 103 -17.06 7.85 16.44
N PRO A 104 -16.16 7.24 17.22
CA PRO A 104 -15.47 7.96 18.28
C PRO A 104 -14.52 9.02 17.68
N SER A 105 -14.33 10.14 18.35
CA SER A 105 -13.54 11.27 17.86
C SER A 105 -12.07 10.93 17.53
N TRP A 106 -11.51 9.87 18.15
CA TRP A 106 -10.16 9.39 17.86
C TRP A 106 -10.04 8.56 16.56
N MET A 107 -11.16 8.11 16.01
CA MET A 107 -11.17 7.20 14.86
C MET A 107 -10.53 7.82 13.61
N LEU A 108 -10.89 9.07 13.29
CA LEU A 108 -10.35 9.74 12.09
C LEU A 108 -8.85 10.00 12.15
N PRO A 109 -8.25 10.50 13.26
CA PRO A 109 -6.79 10.61 13.38
C PRO A 109 -6.08 9.26 13.25
N VAL A 110 -6.62 8.20 13.86
CA VAL A 110 -6.04 6.85 13.76
C VAL A 110 -6.16 6.31 12.33
N LEU A 111 -7.31 6.49 11.67
CA LEU A 111 -7.51 6.14 10.28
C LEU A 111 -6.54 6.89 9.37
N TYR A 112 -6.28 8.17 9.65
CA TYR A 112 -5.35 8.99 8.89
C TYR A 112 -3.92 8.42 8.93
N VAL A 113 -3.42 8.13 10.13
CA VAL A 113 -2.09 7.54 10.33
C VAL A 113 -2.01 6.14 9.71
N TRP A 114 -3.03 5.31 9.95
CA TRP A 114 -3.13 3.97 9.42
C TRP A 114 -3.09 3.95 7.88
N ALA A 115 -3.90 4.79 7.21
CA ALA A 115 -3.92 4.89 5.76
C ALA A 115 -2.57 5.36 5.20
N SER A 116 -1.85 6.24 5.93
CA SER A 116 -0.51 6.70 5.56
C SER A 116 0.51 5.56 5.58
N VAL A 117 0.51 4.75 6.63
CA VAL A 117 1.41 3.61 6.79
C VAL A 117 1.25 2.62 5.63
N TRP A 118 0.00 2.22 5.36
CA TRP A 118 -0.28 1.26 4.29
C TRP A 118 -0.10 1.83 2.89
N GLY A 119 -0.36 3.11 2.72
CA GLY A 119 -0.10 3.83 1.47
C GLY A 119 1.37 3.86 1.05
N VAL A 120 2.30 3.63 1.99
CA VAL A 120 3.74 3.49 1.70
C VAL A 120 4.14 2.01 1.63
N LEU A 121 3.65 1.20 2.56
CA LEU A 121 4.09 -0.20 2.71
C LEU A 121 3.64 -1.09 1.55
N ILE A 122 2.39 -0.95 1.10
CA ILE A 122 1.85 -1.79 0.02
C ILE A 122 2.60 -1.58 -1.31
N PRO A 123 2.80 -0.35 -1.81
CA PRO A 123 3.60 -0.13 -3.01
C PRO A 123 5.04 -0.65 -2.90
N ALA A 124 5.68 -0.51 -1.73
CA ALA A 124 7.03 -1.03 -1.49
C ALA A 124 7.07 -2.56 -1.59
N GLN A 125 6.06 -3.26 -1.08
CA GLN A 125 5.94 -4.71 -1.20
C GLN A 125 5.70 -5.16 -2.64
N VAL A 126 4.85 -4.44 -3.37
CA VAL A 126 4.59 -4.72 -4.79
C VAL A 126 5.87 -4.59 -5.61
N TRP A 127 6.66 -3.55 -5.34
CA TRP A 127 7.95 -3.36 -6.00
C TRP A 127 8.94 -4.49 -5.69
N THR A 128 8.97 -4.94 -4.45
CA THR A 128 9.79 -6.10 -4.04
C THR A 128 9.35 -7.37 -4.74
N LEU A 129 8.04 -7.61 -4.85
CA LEU A 129 7.48 -8.75 -5.57
C LEU A 129 7.81 -8.68 -7.07
N ALA A 130 7.66 -7.50 -7.69
CA ALA A 130 8.00 -7.29 -9.09
C ALA A 130 9.47 -7.63 -9.39
N ASN A 131 10.39 -7.19 -8.53
CA ASN A 131 11.81 -7.49 -8.65
C ASN A 131 12.14 -8.99 -8.46
N HIS A 132 11.30 -9.73 -7.72
CA HIS A 132 11.47 -11.18 -7.57
C HIS A 132 10.91 -11.97 -8.77
N VAL A 133 9.83 -11.48 -9.38
CA VAL A 133 9.16 -12.15 -10.51
C VAL A 133 9.88 -11.88 -11.84
N VAL A 134 10.41 -10.66 -12.00
CA VAL A 134 11.17 -10.28 -13.19
C VAL A 134 12.63 -10.67 -12.98
N THR A 135 13.04 -11.78 -13.58
CA THR A 135 14.44 -12.22 -13.52
C THR A 135 15.35 -11.22 -14.25
N THR A 136 16.59 -11.08 -13.77
CA THR A 136 17.62 -10.19 -14.37
C THR A 136 17.90 -10.48 -15.84
N ARG A 137 17.55 -11.67 -16.36
CA ARG A 137 17.63 -12.03 -17.78
C ARG A 137 16.48 -11.42 -18.60
N GLU A 138 15.29 -11.24 -18.01
CA GLU A 138 14.13 -10.62 -18.66
C GLU A 138 14.25 -9.10 -18.65
N ALA A 139 14.88 -8.52 -17.64
CA ALA A 139 15.10 -7.07 -17.53
C ALA A 139 16.20 -6.54 -18.49
N LYS A 140 17.06 -7.40 -19.04
CA LYS A 140 18.16 -7.02 -19.95
C LYS A 140 17.82 -7.18 -21.44
N ARG A 141 16.60 -7.52 -21.79
CA ARG A 141 16.09 -7.64 -23.16
C ARG A 141 15.06 -6.56 -23.47
#